data_ba10f0cea53bf5ab8ecc1189644ba3e5
#
_entry.id   ba10f0cea53bf5ab8ecc1189644ba3e5
#
_cell.length_a   1.000
_cell.length_b   1.000
_cell.length_c   1.000
_cell.angle_alpha   90.00
_cell.angle_beta   90.00
_cell.angle_gamma   90.00
#
_symmetry.space_group_name_H-M   'P 1'
#
loop_
_entity.id
_entity.type
_entity.pdbx_description
1 polymer ?
#
loop_
_entity_poly.entity_id
_entity_poly.type
_entity_poly.pdbx_seq_one_letter_code
_entity_poly.pdbx_strand_id
1 'polypeptide(L)'
;MNFPLRSLLGCMSLAVACAAFAAEPAWVARSNTNAQLLLLLMAKYNPESASQLGVDGFDEQITDLSRDQFEPANADSRAAIAELQKRLAGEMDSKVKQDLEILIEAAQDRLRSRALNRKHFMPYVDVVSMVYGVTRATLDPRIPKARQQTLLVRLDKYAGLTNGFRPITDLAKERTLERIKADPALLGPFKGQVDQALNDGPTLLSGIKDLLAKSELKGWEKPYATLEQQCTNYNAWVKTEILPRARSDHRLPPEVYADNLHQFGVDIGPEELISRALTAFAEIRNQMNITAGLIARERGFADPGYQAVIREMKKQQIPHDQVMSLYRERLGQIEAAIRTHRIVSLPDRKAVIRLASEAENAQQPAPHMNPPRLIGNTGEYGEFVLTTGMPPDPTGKVLRFDDFSHQGAAWTLTAHEARPGHELQFAKMIEAGVSTARAVFAFNSVNVEGWGLYSEAEMQEYEPLDGQIFALQH
;
A
#
# COMPACT_ATOMS: atom_id res chain seq x y z
N MET A 1 33.05 62.30 39.00
CA MET A 1 31.94 61.53 39.57
C MET A 1 31.70 60.37 38.66
N ASN A 2 32.17 59.18 39.07
CA ASN A 2 32.11 57.90 38.30
C ASN A 2 30.81 57.16 38.64
N PHE A 3 30.07 56.75 37.62
CA PHE A 3 29.03 55.74 37.77
C PHE A 3 29.38 54.55 36.91
N PRO A 4 29.35 53.32 37.42
CA PRO A 4 29.70 52.15 36.67
C PRO A 4 28.46 51.56 35.95
N LEU A 5 28.65 51.16 34.68
CA LEU A 5 27.73 50.41 33.85
C LEU A 5 27.64 48.94 34.37
N ARG A 6 26.48 48.53 34.84
CA ARG A 6 26.22 47.14 35.15
C ARG A 6 25.66 46.42 33.90
N SER A 7 26.42 45.45 33.37
CA SER A 7 26.04 44.55 32.32
C SER A 7 25.02 43.52 32.88
N LEU A 8 23.79 43.51 32.36
CA LEU A 8 22.87 42.41 32.56
C LEU A 8 23.09 41.38 31.44
N LEU A 9 23.75 40.26 31.77
CA LEU A 9 23.70 39.06 30.95
C LEU A 9 22.35 38.34 31.22
N GLY A 10 21.43 38.44 30.28
CA GLY A 10 20.22 37.62 30.27
C GLY A 10 20.55 36.20 29.77
N CYS A 11 20.57 35.23 30.66
CA CYS A 11 20.55 33.81 30.27
C CYS A 11 19.22 33.47 29.65
N MET A 12 19.19 33.34 28.31
CA MET A 12 18.06 32.81 27.56
C MET A 12 18.13 31.28 27.63
N SER A 13 17.42 30.70 28.59
CA SER A 13 17.27 29.24 28.68
C SER A 13 16.40 28.76 27.50
N LEU A 14 17.01 28.15 26.50
CA LEU A 14 16.28 27.38 25.47
C LEU A 14 15.67 26.17 26.18
N ALA A 15 14.38 26.22 26.47
CA ALA A 15 13.61 25.05 26.81
C ALA A 15 13.40 24.21 25.52
N VAL A 16 14.23 23.20 25.32
CA VAL A 16 13.96 22.14 24.34
C VAL A 16 12.78 21.37 24.91
N ALA A 17 11.60 21.60 24.34
CA ALA A 17 10.41 20.74 24.57
C ALA A 17 10.71 19.38 23.95
N CYS A 18 11.30 18.46 24.71
CA CYS A 18 11.21 17.03 24.41
C CYS A 18 9.74 16.67 24.46
N ALA A 19 9.12 16.39 23.30
CA ALA A 19 7.86 15.69 23.26
C ALA A 19 8.09 14.33 23.97
N ALA A 20 7.65 14.26 25.22
CA ALA A 20 7.65 13.01 25.96
C ALA A 20 6.62 12.10 25.26
N PHE A 21 7.08 11.17 24.43
CA PHE A 21 6.26 10.03 24.05
C PHE A 21 5.79 9.38 25.35
N ALA A 22 4.48 9.28 25.54
CA ALA A 22 3.95 8.56 26.68
C ALA A 22 4.56 7.16 26.68
N ALA A 23 5.03 6.70 27.86
CA ALA A 23 5.62 5.38 27.96
C ALA A 23 4.62 4.34 27.43
N GLU A 24 5.10 3.44 26.57
CA GLU A 24 4.30 2.39 25.95
C GLU A 24 3.55 1.60 27.06
N PRO A 25 2.21 1.44 26.98
CA PRO A 25 1.47 0.70 27.99
C PRO A 25 2.00 -0.73 28.15
N ALA A 26 2.13 -1.22 29.38
CA ALA A 26 2.74 -2.54 29.66
C ALA A 26 2.07 -3.71 28.90
N TRP A 27 0.77 -3.63 28.62
CA TRP A 27 0.07 -4.63 27.81
C TRP A 27 0.50 -4.60 26.33
N VAL A 28 0.81 -3.41 25.78
CA VAL A 28 1.31 -3.27 24.39
C VAL A 28 2.69 -3.90 24.26
N ALA A 29 3.60 -3.65 25.20
CA ALA A 29 4.93 -4.27 25.20
C ALA A 29 4.86 -5.80 25.24
N ARG A 30 3.94 -6.38 26.05
CA ARG A 30 3.72 -7.84 26.08
C ARG A 30 3.14 -8.36 24.78
N SER A 31 2.16 -7.67 24.22
CA SER A 31 1.58 -8.01 22.92
C SER A 31 2.63 -7.96 21.80
N ASN A 32 3.45 -6.92 21.77
CA ASN A 32 4.54 -6.78 20.81
C ASN A 32 5.56 -7.93 20.93
N THR A 33 5.85 -8.39 22.14
CA THR A 33 6.68 -9.60 22.38
C THR A 33 6.05 -10.85 21.76
N ASN A 34 4.74 -11.00 21.83
CA ASN A 34 4.03 -12.11 21.19
C ASN A 34 4.05 -12.00 19.65
N ALA A 35 3.87 -10.80 19.11
CA ALA A 35 3.89 -10.55 17.68
C ALA A 35 5.26 -10.83 17.04
N GLN A 36 6.37 -10.78 17.79
CA GLN A 36 7.72 -11.10 17.29
C GLN A 36 7.79 -12.50 16.67
N LEU A 37 7.01 -13.47 17.17
CA LEU A 37 6.99 -14.82 16.57
C LEU A 37 6.60 -14.78 15.09
N LEU A 38 5.55 -14.03 14.74
CA LEU A 38 5.08 -13.91 13.36
C LEU A 38 5.92 -12.94 12.53
N LEU A 39 6.47 -11.89 13.14
CA LEU A 39 7.38 -10.96 12.44
C LEU A 39 8.66 -11.67 12.02
N LEU A 40 9.28 -12.47 12.90
CA LEU A 40 10.47 -13.24 12.57
C LEU A 40 10.17 -14.33 11.53
N LEU A 41 8.99 -14.94 11.59
CA LEU A 41 8.53 -15.87 10.57
C LEU A 41 8.35 -15.19 9.21
N MET A 42 7.75 -14.00 9.18
CA MET A 42 7.67 -13.18 7.98
C MET A 42 9.05 -12.83 7.45
N ALA A 43 9.93 -12.35 8.31
CA ALA A 43 11.29 -11.96 7.94
C ALA A 43 12.14 -13.12 7.39
N LYS A 44 11.90 -14.34 7.87
CA LYS A 44 12.56 -15.56 7.36
C LYS A 44 12.16 -15.90 5.92
N TYR A 45 10.88 -15.72 5.56
CA TYR A 45 10.34 -16.16 4.27
C TYR A 45 10.09 -15.03 3.29
N ASN A 46 9.87 -13.80 3.78
CA ASN A 46 9.63 -12.59 2.99
C ASN A 46 10.37 -11.40 3.64
N PRO A 47 11.71 -11.43 3.65
CA PRO A 47 12.50 -10.40 4.34
C PRO A 47 12.30 -9.00 3.76
N GLU A 48 11.96 -8.89 2.47
CA GLU A 48 11.63 -7.62 1.83
C GLU A 48 10.41 -6.97 2.48
N SER A 49 9.32 -7.71 2.64
CA SER A 49 8.10 -7.22 3.28
C SER A 49 8.33 -6.87 4.75
N ALA A 50 9.09 -7.69 5.48
CA ALA A 50 9.44 -7.41 6.87
C ALA A 50 10.24 -6.11 7.01
N SER A 51 11.21 -5.89 6.12
CA SER A 51 12.02 -4.67 6.06
C SER A 51 11.16 -3.43 5.75
N GLN A 52 10.21 -3.53 4.81
CA GLN A 52 9.28 -2.44 4.48
C GLN A 52 8.38 -2.08 5.66
N LEU A 53 7.93 -3.06 6.43
CA LEU A 53 7.18 -2.84 7.68
C LEU A 53 8.02 -2.19 8.79
N GLY A 54 9.35 -2.21 8.67
CA GLY A 54 10.28 -1.63 9.63
C GLY A 54 10.94 -2.64 10.58
N VAL A 55 10.82 -3.95 10.32
CA VAL A 55 11.53 -4.97 11.12
C VAL A 55 13.04 -4.86 10.89
N ASP A 56 13.79 -4.65 11.97
CA ASP A 56 15.23 -4.47 11.90
C ASP A 56 16.00 -5.79 11.65
N GLY A 57 17.18 -5.66 11.04
CA GLY A 57 18.12 -6.79 10.85
C GLY A 57 17.88 -7.63 9.59
N PHE A 58 16.89 -7.29 8.76
CA PHE A 58 16.54 -8.02 7.54
C PHE A 58 16.73 -7.20 6.26
N ASP A 59 17.25 -6.01 6.35
CA ASP A 59 17.37 -5.08 5.21
C ASP A 59 18.31 -5.56 4.10
N GLU A 60 19.25 -6.46 4.42
CA GLU A 60 20.15 -7.09 3.45
C GLU A 60 19.68 -8.47 2.97
N GLN A 61 18.59 -8.98 3.54
CA GLN A 61 18.10 -10.31 3.19
C GLN A 61 17.19 -10.25 1.97
N ILE A 62 17.17 -11.34 1.19
CA ILE A 62 16.28 -11.52 0.05
C ILE A 62 15.47 -12.81 0.20
N THR A 63 14.29 -12.85 -0.43
CA THR A 63 13.48 -14.07 -0.49
C THR A 63 14.27 -15.22 -1.12
N ASP A 64 14.34 -16.36 -0.42
CA ASP A 64 15.04 -17.55 -0.88
C ASP A 64 14.17 -18.36 -1.84
N LEU A 65 14.49 -18.29 -3.12
CA LEU A 65 13.90 -19.11 -4.19
C LEU A 65 14.79 -20.31 -4.57
N SER A 66 15.88 -20.58 -3.88
CA SER A 66 16.79 -21.69 -4.20
C SER A 66 16.16 -23.06 -4.04
N ARG A 67 15.09 -23.15 -3.24
CA ARG A 67 14.31 -24.36 -2.97
C ARG A 67 12.85 -24.04 -2.72
N ASP A 68 12.00 -25.06 -2.79
CA ASP A 68 10.61 -24.96 -2.38
C ASP A 68 10.50 -24.72 -0.87
N GLN A 69 9.90 -23.61 -0.49
CA GLN A 69 9.72 -23.19 0.90
C GLN A 69 8.35 -23.59 1.50
N PHE A 70 7.51 -24.30 0.74
CA PHE A 70 6.13 -24.59 1.16
C PHE A 70 6.08 -25.38 2.47
N GLU A 71 6.72 -26.52 2.52
CA GLU A 71 6.67 -27.37 3.73
C GLU A 71 7.43 -26.77 4.92
N PRO A 72 8.66 -26.22 4.77
CA PRO A 72 9.31 -25.53 5.87
C PRO A 72 8.49 -24.38 6.44
N ALA A 73 7.91 -23.52 5.58
CA ALA A 73 7.10 -22.39 6.03
C ALA A 73 5.80 -22.83 6.73
N ASN A 74 5.19 -23.93 6.30
CA ASN A 74 4.01 -24.49 6.96
C ASN A 74 4.36 -25.11 8.32
N ALA A 75 5.47 -25.82 8.42
CA ALA A 75 5.95 -26.39 9.69
C ALA A 75 6.21 -25.29 10.72
N ASP A 76 6.95 -24.25 10.34
CA ASP A 76 7.25 -23.11 11.20
C ASP A 76 5.98 -22.35 11.60
N SER A 77 5.02 -22.18 10.67
CA SER A 77 3.74 -21.53 10.99
C SER A 77 2.93 -22.35 12.00
N ARG A 78 2.88 -23.67 11.85
CA ARG A 78 2.22 -24.54 12.84
C ARG A 78 2.87 -24.47 14.22
N ALA A 79 4.20 -24.43 14.27
CA ALA A 79 4.95 -24.29 15.52
C ALA A 79 4.65 -22.93 16.19
N ALA A 80 4.60 -21.83 15.41
CA ALA A 80 4.25 -20.51 15.91
C ALA A 80 2.83 -20.49 16.48
N ILE A 81 1.85 -21.06 15.77
CA ILE A 81 0.46 -21.19 16.27
C ILE A 81 0.40 -21.94 17.59
N ALA A 82 1.07 -23.08 17.71
CA ALA A 82 1.07 -23.87 18.95
C ALA A 82 1.66 -23.09 20.12
N GLU A 83 2.73 -22.33 19.89
CA GLU A 83 3.33 -21.47 20.93
C GLU A 83 2.40 -20.32 21.32
N LEU A 84 1.73 -19.65 20.36
CA LEU A 84 0.77 -18.58 20.62
C LEU A 84 -0.45 -19.10 21.41
N GLN A 85 -0.96 -20.28 21.08
CA GLN A 85 -2.07 -20.94 21.80
C GLN A 85 -1.68 -21.25 23.23
N LYS A 86 -0.44 -21.74 23.46
CA LYS A 86 0.10 -21.98 24.80
C LYS A 86 0.15 -20.68 25.63
N ARG A 87 0.61 -19.58 25.03
CA ARG A 87 0.64 -18.26 25.68
C ARG A 87 -0.77 -17.76 26.00
N LEU A 88 -1.71 -17.91 25.06
CA LEU A 88 -3.11 -17.53 25.25
C LEU A 88 -3.74 -18.24 26.46
N ALA A 89 -3.47 -19.52 26.63
CA ALA A 89 -4.00 -20.30 27.76
C ALA A 89 -3.54 -19.79 29.14
N GLY A 90 -2.37 -19.15 29.22
CA GLY A 90 -1.80 -18.61 30.45
C GLY A 90 -2.00 -17.10 30.65
N GLU A 91 -2.52 -16.37 29.64
CA GLU A 91 -2.62 -14.92 29.71
C GLU A 91 -3.87 -14.50 30.52
N MET A 92 -3.77 -13.41 31.29
CA MET A 92 -4.86 -12.89 32.13
C MET A 92 -5.39 -11.52 31.63
N ASP A 93 -4.55 -10.74 30.94
CA ASP A 93 -4.92 -9.43 30.41
C ASP A 93 -5.80 -9.59 29.15
N SER A 94 -7.01 -9.06 29.19
CA SER A 94 -7.99 -9.21 28.10
C SER A 94 -7.53 -8.60 26.77
N LYS A 95 -6.73 -7.52 26.81
CA LYS A 95 -6.19 -6.88 25.60
C LYS A 95 -5.10 -7.74 24.97
N VAL A 96 -4.23 -8.34 25.78
CA VAL A 96 -3.19 -9.25 25.29
C VAL A 96 -3.80 -10.56 24.80
N LYS A 97 -4.88 -11.07 25.43
CA LYS A 97 -5.66 -12.21 24.91
C LYS A 97 -6.20 -11.94 23.52
N GLN A 98 -6.86 -10.80 23.33
CA GLN A 98 -7.39 -10.40 22.02
C GLN A 98 -6.27 -10.32 20.97
N ASP A 99 -5.12 -9.76 21.33
CA ASP A 99 -3.98 -9.66 20.43
C ASP A 99 -3.38 -11.04 20.09
N LEU A 100 -3.36 -11.98 21.04
CA LEU A 100 -2.95 -13.36 20.77
C LEU A 100 -3.93 -14.08 19.84
N GLU A 101 -5.24 -13.86 19.98
CA GLU A 101 -6.26 -14.38 19.07
C GLU A 101 -6.06 -13.84 17.65
N ILE A 102 -5.82 -12.54 17.50
CA ILE A 102 -5.48 -11.91 16.19
C ILE A 102 -4.26 -12.59 15.56
N LEU A 103 -3.18 -12.79 16.33
CA LEU A 103 -1.98 -13.41 15.82
C LEU A 103 -2.19 -14.87 15.39
N ILE A 104 -2.96 -15.64 16.17
CA ILE A 104 -3.31 -17.03 15.86
C ILE A 104 -4.12 -17.10 14.57
N GLU A 105 -5.15 -16.28 14.45
CA GLU A 105 -6.01 -16.19 13.28
C GLU A 105 -5.20 -15.83 12.03
N ALA A 106 -4.40 -14.76 12.09
CA ALA A 106 -3.54 -14.35 10.98
C ALA A 106 -2.55 -15.44 10.53
N ALA A 107 -2.03 -16.23 11.47
CA ALA A 107 -1.15 -17.35 11.13
C ALA A 107 -1.91 -18.53 10.49
N GLN A 108 -3.13 -18.82 10.96
CA GLN A 108 -4.01 -19.85 10.39
C GLN A 108 -4.45 -19.48 8.97
N ASP A 109 -4.81 -18.22 8.75
CA ASP A 109 -5.19 -17.70 7.44
C ASP A 109 -4.05 -17.83 6.43
N ARG A 110 -2.84 -17.48 6.82
CA ARG A 110 -1.65 -17.67 5.97
C ARG A 110 -1.39 -19.13 5.61
N LEU A 111 -1.61 -20.06 6.55
CA LEU A 111 -1.51 -21.50 6.26
C LEU A 111 -2.55 -21.94 5.25
N ARG A 112 -3.81 -21.54 5.43
CA ARG A 112 -4.93 -21.89 4.55
C ARG A 112 -4.71 -21.34 3.14
N SER A 113 -4.42 -20.05 3.03
CA SER A 113 -4.18 -19.39 1.73
C SER A 113 -2.99 -19.98 1.00
N ARG A 114 -1.90 -20.28 1.72
CA ARG A 114 -0.73 -20.93 1.12
C ARG A 114 -1.07 -22.30 0.56
N ALA A 115 -1.89 -23.10 1.28
CA ALA A 115 -2.35 -24.41 0.82
C ALA A 115 -3.25 -24.30 -0.42
N LEU A 116 -4.20 -23.34 -0.43
CA LEU A 116 -5.08 -23.09 -1.57
C LEU A 116 -4.30 -22.61 -2.80
N ASN A 117 -3.38 -21.66 -2.62
CA ASN A 117 -2.53 -21.21 -3.72
C ASN A 117 -1.67 -22.36 -4.29
N ARG A 118 -1.09 -23.19 -3.42
CA ARG A 118 -0.31 -24.37 -3.83
C ARG A 118 -1.15 -25.39 -4.63
N LYS A 119 -2.42 -25.56 -4.25
CA LYS A 119 -3.34 -26.49 -4.88
C LYS A 119 -3.77 -26.02 -6.27
N HIS A 120 -4.00 -24.73 -6.46
CA HIS A 120 -4.67 -24.21 -7.64
C HIS A 120 -3.76 -23.52 -8.65
N PHE A 121 -2.68 -22.86 -8.21
CA PHE A 121 -1.92 -21.97 -9.08
C PHE A 121 -0.48 -22.42 -9.30
N MET A 122 -0.01 -22.24 -10.51
CA MET A 122 1.42 -22.27 -10.76
C MET A 122 2.05 -21.01 -10.19
N PRO A 123 3.25 -21.09 -9.55
CA PRO A 123 3.93 -19.92 -9.06
C PRO A 123 4.40 -19.05 -10.24
N TYR A 124 4.16 -17.76 -10.14
CA TYR A 124 4.68 -16.75 -11.04
C TYR A 124 5.17 -15.58 -10.21
N VAL A 125 6.38 -15.13 -10.46
CA VAL A 125 6.99 -13.99 -9.76
C VAL A 125 7.23 -12.88 -10.77
N ASP A 126 6.59 -11.73 -10.57
CA ASP A 126 6.99 -10.51 -11.28
C ASP A 126 8.24 -9.94 -10.64
N VAL A 127 9.41 -10.39 -11.13
CA VAL A 127 10.71 -10.04 -10.58
C VAL A 127 10.99 -8.55 -10.74
N VAL A 128 10.56 -7.93 -11.83
CA VAL A 128 10.81 -6.51 -12.10
C VAL A 128 10.06 -5.63 -11.10
N SER A 129 8.77 -5.89 -10.93
CA SER A 129 7.94 -5.17 -9.96
C SER A 129 8.43 -5.38 -8.53
N MET A 130 8.85 -6.59 -8.18
CA MET A 130 9.43 -6.89 -6.87
C MET A 130 10.70 -6.07 -6.60
N VAL A 131 11.67 -6.07 -7.51
CA VAL A 131 12.93 -5.33 -7.36
C VAL A 131 12.69 -3.82 -7.32
N TYR A 132 11.78 -3.31 -8.17
CA TYR A 132 11.39 -1.90 -8.15
C TYR A 132 10.75 -1.52 -6.79
N GLY A 133 9.79 -2.27 -6.32
CA GLY A 133 9.11 -2.01 -5.05
C GLY A 133 10.07 -1.97 -3.86
N VAL A 134 11.01 -2.93 -3.80
CA VAL A 134 12.07 -2.96 -2.78
C VAL A 134 12.99 -1.74 -2.89
N THR A 135 13.42 -1.40 -4.11
CA THR A 135 14.30 -0.25 -4.34
C THR A 135 13.62 1.05 -3.91
N ARG A 136 12.38 1.26 -4.33
CA ARG A 136 11.57 2.43 -3.98
C ARG A 136 11.38 2.54 -2.46
N ALA A 137 10.98 1.44 -1.82
CA ALA A 137 10.73 1.43 -0.38
C ALA A 137 12.01 1.69 0.43
N THR A 138 13.15 1.12 0.01
CA THR A 138 14.43 1.31 0.70
C THR A 138 15.01 2.71 0.50
N LEU A 139 14.84 3.30 -0.69
CA LEU A 139 15.33 4.65 -1.01
C LEU A 139 14.32 5.76 -0.70
N ASP A 140 13.20 5.45 -0.07
CA ASP A 140 12.27 6.46 0.41
C ASP A 140 13.01 7.47 1.30
N PRO A 141 12.86 8.79 1.05
CA PRO A 141 13.57 9.82 1.82
C PRO A 141 13.29 9.79 3.33
N ARG A 142 12.17 9.20 3.73
CA ARG A 142 11.77 9.01 5.14
C ARG A 142 12.57 7.91 5.85
N ILE A 143 13.25 7.04 5.09
CA ILE A 143 14.04 5.93 5.64
C ILE A 143 15.44 6.41 6.05
N PRO A 144 15.94 6.02 7.24
CA PRO A 144 17.29 6.38 7.68
C PRO A 144 18.38 5.97 6.67
N LYS A 145 19.35 6.85 6.42
CA LYS A 145 20.42 6.65 5.44
C LYS A 145 21.18 5.33 5.63
N ALA A 146 21.41 4.93 6.88
CA ALA A 146 22.08 3.66 7.18
C ALA A 146 21.31 2.44 6.61
N ARG A 147 19.97 2.48 6.64
CA ARG A 147 19.14 1.43 6.04
C ARG A 147 19.12 1.51 4.51
N GLN A 148 19.17 2.73 3.93
CA GLN A 148 19.24 2.87 2.48
C GLN A 148 20.48 2.20 1.87
N GLN A 149 21.62 2.23 2.56
CA GLN A 149 22.87 1.63 2.11
C GLN A 149 22.81 0.09 1.97
N THR A 150 21.94 -0.57 2.70
CA THR A 150 21.77 -2.03 2.61
C THR A 150 21.20 -2.48 1.25
N LEU A 151 20.60 -1.58 0.49
CA LEU A 151 20.08 -1.88 -0.85
C LEU A 151 21.16 -2.44 -1.78
N LEU A 152 22.40 -1.96 -1.69
CA LEU A 152 23.49 -2.45 -2.54
C LEU A 152 23.72 -3.96 -2.35
N VAL A 153 23.67 -4.43 -1.09
CA VAL A 153 23.82 -5.86 -0.76
C VAL A 153 22.65 -6.66 -1.36
N ARG A 154 21.42 -6.13 -1.32
CA ARG A 154 20.26 -6.77 -1.95
C ARG A 154 20.40 -6.85 -3.47
N LEU A 155 20.82 -5.76 -4.13
CA LEU A 155 21.03 -5.74 -5.58
C LEU A 155 22.09 -6.76 -6.00
N ASP A 156 23.20 -6.86 -5.28
CA ASP A 156 24.24 -7.88 -5.52
C ASP A 156 23.70 -9.29 -5.35
N LYS A 157 22.91 -9.56 -4.33
CA LYS A 157 22.28 -10.86 -4.11
C LYS A 157 21.26 -11.20 -5.21
N TYR A 158 20.38 -10.27 -5.59
CA TYR A 158 19.43 -10.47 -6.68
C TYR A 158 20.11 -10.76 -8.02
N ALA A 159 21.21 -10.07 -8.30
CA ALA A 159 22.01 -10.29 -9.49
C ALA A 159 22.86 -11.56 -9.47
N GLY A 160 22.96 -12.25 -8.32
CA GLY A 160 23.85 -13.40 -8.13
C GLY A 160 25.33 -13.05 -8.09
N LEU A 161 25.69 -11.80 -7.76
CA LEU A 161 27.07 -11.32 -7.66
C LEU A 161 27.69 -11.62 -6.29
N THR A 162 26.89 -11.93 -5.30
CA THR A 162 27.34 -12.36 -3.96
C THR A 162 27.61 -13.86 -3.95
N ASN A 163 28.74 -14.29 -3.36
CA ASN A 163 29.07 -15.71 -3.24
C ASN A 163 27.96 -16.48 -2.52
N GLY A 164 27.58 -17.63 -3.06
CA GLY A 164 26.47 -18.47 -2.56
C GLY A 164 25.09 -18.04 -3.05
N PHE A 165 24.96 -16.95 -3.80
CA PHE A 165 23.71 -16.51 -4.40
C PHE A 165 23.71 -16.75 -5.91
N ARG A 166 22.54 -17.06 -6.44
CA ARG A 166 22.28 -17.20 -7.88
C ARG A 166 21.31 -16.10 -8.32
N PRO A 167 21.28 -15.73 -9.60
CA PRO A 167 20.31 -14.74 -10.12
C PRO A 167 18.89 -15.08 -9.70
N ILE A 168 18.18 -14.12 -9.12
CA ILE A 168 16.79 -14.31 -8.66
C ILE A 168 15.85 -14.70 -9.81
N THR A 169 16.15 -14.20 -11.03
CA THR A 169 15.41 -14.52 -12.25
C THR A 169 15.52 -16.00 -12.62
N ASP A 170 16.70 -16.60 -12.47
CA ASP A 170 16.90 -18.03 -12.76
C ASP A 170 16.19 -18.90 -11.72
N LEU A 171 16.28 -18.52 -10.45
CA LEU A 171 15.57 -19.22 -9.38
C LEU A 171 14.06 -19.15 -9.53
N ALA A 172 13.52 -17.98 -9.94
CA ALA A 172 12.10 -17.82 -10.22
C ALA A 172 11.64 -18.74 -11.38
N LYS A 173 12.40 -18.81 -12.48
CA LYS A 173 12.14 -19.74 -13.58
C LYS A 173 12.12 -21.19 -13.09
N GLU A 174 13.13 -21.61 -12.35
CA GLU A 174 13.25 -22.97 -11.83
C GLU A 174 12.06 -23.35 -10.95
N ARG A 175 11.65 -22.52 -10.02
CA ARG A 175 10.48 -22.79 -9.15
C ARG A 175 9.19 -22.91 -9.94
N THR A 176 9.00 -22.06 -10.95
CA THR A 176 7.83 -22.14 -11.83
C THR A 176 7.83 -23.43 -12.65
N LEU A 177 8.94 -23.74 -13.33
CA LEU A 177 9.05 -24.91 -14.19
C LEU A 177 8.94 -26.23 -13.39
N GLU A 178 9.51 -26.29 -12.20
CA GLU A 178 9.38 -27.43 -11.29
C GLU A 178 7.91 -27.71 -10.95
N ARG A 179 7.15 -26.68 -10.64
CA ARG A 179 5.75 -26.83 -10.32
C ARG A 179 4.88 -27.21 -11.52
N ILE A 180 5.13 -26.60 -12.68
CA ILE A 180 4.45 -26.99 -13.94
C ILE A 180 4.72 -28.45 -14.30
N LYS A 181 5.97 -28.91 -14.08
CA LYS A 181 6.33 -30.30 -14.33
C LYS A 181 5.64 -31.26 -13.36
N ALA A 182 5.54 -30.88 -12.09
CA ALA A 182 4.90 -31.70 -11.05
C ALA A 182 3.38 -31.78 -11.23
N ASP A 183 2.75 -30.70 -11.67
CA ASP A 183 1.31 -30.62 -11.93
C ASP A 183 1.02 -29.68 -13.11
N PRO A 184 0.87 -30.22 -14.33
CA PRO A 184 0.57 -29.43 -15.52
C PRO A 184 -0.83 -28.81 -15.54
N ALA A 185 -1.74 -29.22 -14.63
CA ALA A 185 -3.12 -28.75 -14.57
C ALA A 185 -3.27 -27.46 -13.74
N LEU A 186 -2.20 -26.99 -13.10
CA LEU A 186 -2.22 -25.74 -12.34
C LEU A 186 -2.63 -24.55 -13.20
N LEU A 187 -3.49 -23.71 -12.64
CA LEU A 187 -3.95 -22.49 -13.28
C LEU A 187 -2.80 -21.48 -13.44
N GLY A 188 -2.68 -20.93 -14.63
CA GLY A 188 -1.76 -19.83 -14.89
C GLY A 188 -2.20 -18.51 -14.24
N PRO A 189 -1.34 -17.49 -14.23
CA PRO A 189 -1.71 -16.14 -13.80
C PRO A 189 -2.80 -15.56 -14.72
N PHE A 190 -3.49 -14.52 -14.27
CA PHE A 190 -4.42 -13.80 -15.14
C PHE A 190 -3.67 -13.07 -16.26
N LYS A 191 -4.14 -13.25 -17.52
CA LYS A 191 -3.46 -12.72 -18.71
C LYS A 191 -3.27 -11.20 -18.63
N GLY A 192 -4.29 -10.46 -18.17
CA GLY A 192 -4.21 -9.01 -18.04
C GLY A 192 -3.08 -8.56 -17.11
N GLN A 193 -2.83 -9.28 -16.01
CA GLN A 193 -1.72 -8.98 -15.10
C GLN A 193 -0.35 -9.26 -15.74
N VAL A 194 -0.23 -10.34 -16.51
CA VAL A 194 1.03 -10.67 -17.20
C VAL A 194 1.31 -9.65 -18.31
N ASP A 195 0.29 -9.30 -19.10
CA ASP A 195 0.42 -8.29 -20.16
C ASP A 195 0.85 -6.94 -19.55
N GLN A 196 0.23 -6.52 -18.46
CA GLN A 196 0.60 -5.27 -17.76
C GLN A 196 2.03 -5.34 -17.23
N ALA A 197 2.42 -6.41 -16.54
CA ALA A 197 3.79 -6.57 -16.03
C ALA A 197 4.84 -6.49 -17.14
N LEU A 198 4.56 -7.09 -18.31
CA LEU A 198 5.44 -7.03 -19.46
C LEU A 198 5.52 -5.61 -20.09
N ASN A 199 4.41 -4.89 -20.12
CA ASN A 199 4.34 -3.53 -20.63
C ASN A 199 5.04 -2.53 -19.70
N ASP A 200 4.85 -2.66 -18.40
CA ASP A 200 5.39 -1.75 -17.39
C ASP A 200 6.87 -2.03 -17.09
N GLY A 201 7.34 -3.25 -17.34
CA GLY A 201 8.68 -3.70 -17.02
C GLY A 201 9.81 -2.74 -17.43
N PRO A 202 9.87 -2.22 -18.67
CA PRO A 202 10.88 -1.25 -19.08
C PRO A 202 10.84 0.05 -18.27
N THR A 203 9.64 0.57 -17.96
CA THR A 203 9.44 1.78 -17.16
C THR A 203 9.91 1.57 -15.72
N LEU A 204 9.60 0.41 -15.14
CA LEU A 204 10.04 0.06 -13.78
C LEU A 204 11.57 -0.11 -13.71
N LEU A 205 12.21 -0.72 -14.71
CA LEU A 205 13.67 -0.83 -14.77
C LEU A 205 14.32 0.56 -14.87
N SER A 206 13.79 1.44 -15.72
CA SER A 206 14.24 2.84 -15.78
C SER A 206 14.04 3.55 -14.45
N GLY A 207 12.89 3.33 -13.78
CA GLY A 207 12.60 3.87 -12.47
C GLY A 207 13.59 3.43 -11.39
N ILE A 208 14.03 2.16 -11.40
CA ILE A 208 15.10 1.69 -10.50
C ILE A 208 16.37 2.49 -10.72
N LYS A 209 16.79 2.66 -11.98
CA LYS A 209 17.98 3.45 -12.35
C LYS A 209 17.89 4.88 -11.85
N ASP A 210 16.75 5.52 -12.04
CA ASP A 210 16.51 6.91 -11.64
C ASP A 210 16.58 7.08 -10.12
N LEU A 211 15.99 6.14 -9.37
CA LEU A 211 16.06 6.14 -7.91
C LEU A 211 17.50 5.97 -7.42
N LEU A 212 18.26 5.04 -8.01
CA LEU A 212 19.67 4.82 -7.68
C LEU A 212 20.53 6.02 -8.03
N ALA A 213 20.33 6.63 -9.21
CA ALA A 213 21.08 7.81 -9.66
C ALA A 213 20.81 9.05 -8.79
N LYS A 214 19.59 9.20 -8.26
CA LYS A 214 19.21 10.28 -7.34
C LYS A 214 19.67 10.01 -5.91
N SER A 215 20.01 8.77 -5.57
CA SER A 215 20.47 8.38 -4.24
C SER A 215 21.94 8.80 -4.02
N GLU A 216 22.37 8.77 -2.77
CA GLU A 216 23.79 9.00 -2.42
C GLU A 216 24.63 7.71 -2.52
N LEU A 217 24.03 6.59 -2.92
CA LEU A 217 24.68 5.30 -3.04
C LEU A 217 25.75 5.31 -4.14
N LYS A 218 26.84 4.59 -3.92
CA LYS A 218 27.92 4.41 -4.88
C LYS A 218 28.14 2.94 -5.17
N GLY A 219 28.49 2.60 -6.41
CA GLY A 219 28.80 1.22 -6.80
C GLY A 219 27.57 0.39 -7.18
N TRP A 220 26.41 1.01 -7.37
CA TRP A 220 25.18 0.37 -7.81
C TRP A 220 25.16 0.05 -9.32
N GLU A 221 26.04 0.66 -10.10
CA GLU A 221 25.99 0.63 -11.57
C GLU A 221 26.15 -0.81 -12.11
N LYS A 222 27.11 -1.56 -11.57
CA LYS A 222 27.36 -2.95 -11.99
C LYS A 222 26.21 -3.90 -11.59
N PRO A 223 25.78 -3.99 -10.33
CA PRO A 223 24.64 -4.83 -9.98
C PRO A 223 23.36 -4.44 -10.72
N TYR A 224 23.10 -3.15 -10.91
CA TYR A 224 21.94 -2.70 -11.69
C TYR A 224 22.02 -3.16 -13.16
N ALA A 225 23.15 -2.91 -13.85
CA ALA A 225 23.30 -3.32 -15.26
C ALA A 225 23.13 -4.84 -15.44
N THR A 226 23.65 -5.63 -14.48
CA THR A 226 23.47 -7.09 -14.48
C THR A 226 22.00 -7.47 -14.29
N LEU A 227 21.30 -6.87 -13.33
CA LEU A 227 19.88 -7.10 -13.08
C LEU A 227 19.01 -6.67 -14.24
N GLU A 228 19.28 -5.50 -14.85
CA GLU A 228 18.53 -4.99 -16.01
C GLU A 228 18.54 -6.01 -17.16
N GLN A 229 19.73 -6.56 -17.47
CA GLN A 229 19.86 -7.59 -18.51
C GLN A 229 19.14 -8.89 -18.12
N GLN A 230 19.28 -9.34 -16.87
CA GLN A 230 18.64 -10.56 -16.36
C GLN A 230 17.10 -10.41 -16.36
N CYS A 231 16.57 -9.27 -15.91
CA CYS A 231 15.14 -8.97 -15.92
C CYS A 231 14.58 -8.87 -17.34
N THR A 232 15.31 -8.25 -18.26
CA THR A 232 14.93 -8.21 -19.69
C THR A 232 14.82 -9.61 -20.28
N ASN A 233 15.80 -10.48 -20.01
CA ASN A 233 15.77 -11.88 -20.45
C ASN A 233 14.66 -12.68 -19.76
N TYR A 234 14.38 -12.38 -18.48
CA TYR A 234 13.29 -12.98 -17.73
C TYR A 234 11.93 -12.62 -18.36
N ASN A 235 11.70 -11.35 -18.68
CA ASN A 235 10.46 -10.90 -19.33
C ASN A 235 10.30 -11.53 -20.72
N ALA A 236 11.37 -11.72 -21.49
CA ALA A 236 11.31 -12.48 -22.75
C ALA A 236 10.87 -13.93 -22.51
N TRP A 237 11.38 -14.60 -21.47
CA TRP A 237 10.95 -15.93 -21.07
C TRP A 237 9.47 -15.95 -20.59
N VAL A 238 9.04 -14.96 -19.80
CA VAL A 238 7.63 -14.81 -19.38
C VAL A 238 6.71 -14.72 -20.60
N LYS A 239 7.11 -13.95 -21.62
CA LYS A 239 6.36 -13.80 -22.87
C LYS A 239 6.20 -15.12 -23.62
N THR A 240 7.23 -15.98 -23.62
CA THR A 240 7.24 -17.23 -24.39
C THR A 240 6.69 -18.42 -23.60
N GLU A 241 6.90 -18.47 -22.30
CA GLU A 241 6.55 -19.64 -21.47
C GLU A 241 5.34 -19.43 -20.57
N ILE A 242 5.16 -18.24 -20.02
CA ILE A 242 4.09 -17.97 -19.05
C ILE A 242 2.84 -17.42 -19.70
N LEU A 243 3.00 -16.43 -20.59
CA LEU A 243 1.86 -15.78 -21.26
C LEU A 243 0.96 -16.77 -22.03
N PRO A 244 1.47 -17.80 -22.73
CA PRO A 244 0.63 -18.82 -23.36
C PRO A 244 -0.15 -19.71 -22.38
N ARG A 245 0.29 -19.76 -21.11
CA ARG A 245 -0.38 -20.52 -20.03
C ARG A 245 -1.30 -19.64 -19.19
N ALA A 246 -1.28 -18.32 -19.42
CA ALA A 246 -2.09 -17.38 -18.67
C ALA A 246 -3.57 -17.53 -19.01
N ARG A 247 -4.42 -17.49 -17.98
CA ARG A 247 -5.88 -17.62 -18.11
C ARG A 247 -6.50 -16.30 -18.54
N SER A 248 -7.47 -16.36 -19.43
CA SER A 248 -8.26 -15.20 -19.87
C SER A 248 -9.39 -14.87 -18.89
N ASP A 249 -9.91 -15.87 -18.17
CA ASP A 249 -10.91 -15.67 -17.13
C ASP A 249 -10.24 -15.23 -15.83
N HIS A 250 -10.64 -14.07 -15.31
CA HIS A 250 -10.12 -13.54 -14.05
C HIS A 250 -10.71 -14.19 -12.81
N ARG A 251 -11.81 -14.94 -12.94
CA ARG A 251 -12.48 -15.59 -11.81
C ARG A 251 -11.54 -16.55 -11.09
N LEU A 252 -11.66 -16.58 -9.78
CA LEU A 252 -10.90 -17.48 -8.92
C LEU A 252 -11.68 -18.78 -8.68
N PRO A 253 -11.01 -19.89 -8.38
CA PRO A 253 -11.68 -21.06 -7.83
C PRO A 253 -12.53 -20.68 -6.62
N PRO A 254 -13.75 -21.26 -6.45
CA PRO A 254 -14.67 -20.84 -5.39
C PRO A 254 -14.06 -20.84 -3.98
N GLU A 255 -13.23 -21.85 -3.65
CA GLU A 255 -12.57 -21.93 -2.34
C GLU A 255 -11.49 -20.86 -2.14
N VAL A 256 -10.80 -20.45 -3.20
CA VAL A 256 -9.83 -19.32 -3.15
C VAL A 256 -10.57 -18.00 -3.00
N TYR A 257 -11.68 -17.83 -3.71
CA TYR A 257 -12.52 -16.63 -3.59
C TYR A 257 -13.11 -16.49 -2.18
N ALA A 258 -13.62 -17.57 -1.61
CA ALA A 258 -14.14 -17.59 -0.25
C ALA A 258 -13.05 -17.26 0.79
N ASP A 259 -11.82 -17.81 0.60
CA ASP A 259 -10.67 -17.47 1.45
C ASP A 259 -10.30 -15.99 1.35
N ASN A 260 -10.31 -15.41 0.15
CA ASN A 260 -10.04 -13.99 -0.05
C ASN A 260 -11.09 -13.10 0.63
N LEU A 261 -12.39 -13.44 0.52
CA LEU A 261 -13.46 -12.72 1.21
C LEU A 261 -13.22 -12.70 2.72
N HIS A 262 -12.89 -13.85 3.31
CA HIS A 262 -12.58 -13.96 4.73
C HIS A 262 -11.39 -13.06 5.12
N GLN A 263 -10.29 -13.10 4.35
CA GLN A 263 -9.11 -12.26 4.63
C GLN A 263 -9.38 -10.75 4.46
N PHE A 264 -10.32 -10.39 3.57
CA PHE A 264 -10.75 -8.99 3.43
C PHE A 264 -11.67 -8.53 4.57
N GLY A 265 -12.09 -9.42 5.45
CA GLY A 265 -13.00 -9.13 6.55
C GLY A 265 -14.47 -9.23 6.18
N VAL A 266 -14.80 -9.94 5.08
CA VAL A 266 -16.18 -10.21 4.66
C VAL A 266 -16.63 -11.54 5.23
N ASP A 267 -17.61 -11.50 6.12
CA ASP A 267 -18.16 -12.66 6.85
C ASP A 267 -19.52 -13.15 6.32
N ILE A 268 -20.00 -12.57 5.22
CA ILE A 268 -21.24 -12.94 4.53
C ILE A 268 -20.97 -13.65 3.21
N GLY A 269 -21.90 -14.51 2.79
CA GLY A 269 -21.80 -15.23 1.53
C GLY A 269 -21.91 -14.31 0.30
N PRO A 270 -21.38 -14.76 -0.88
CA PRO A 270 -21.40 -13.95 -2.09
C PRO A 270 -22.81 -13.53 -2.55
N GLU A 271 -23.83 -14.40 -2.39
CA GLU A 271 -25.20 -14.09 -2.77
C GLU A 271 -25.81 -12.97 -1.92
N GLU A 272 -25.56 -12.99 -0.61
CA GLU A 272 -26.00 -11.92 0.28
C GLU A 272 -25.24 -10.62 -0.02
N LEU A 273 -23.93 -10.70 -0.27
CA LEU A 273 -23.10 -9.55 -0.65
C LEU A 273 -23.64 -8.92 -1.95
N ILE A 274 -23.95 -9.70 -2.98
CA ILE A 274 -24.55 -9.24 -4.24
C ILE A 274 -25.90 -8.55 -3.98
N SER A 275 -26.76 -9.15 -3.14
CA SER A 275 -28.08 -8.57 -2.82
C SER A 275 -27.95 -7.21 -2.15
N ARG A 276 -27.04 -7.09 -1.16
CA ARG A 276 -26.75 -5.81 -0.50
C ARG A 276 -26.18 -4.78 -1.46
N ALA A 277 -25.22 -5.20 -2.31
CA ALA A 277 -24.60 -4.32 -3.31
C ALA A 277 -25.61 -3.78 -4.32
N LEU A 278 -26.55 -4.62 -4.80
CA LEU A 278 -27.60 -4.19 -5.72
C LEU A 278 -28.55 -3.16 -5.09
N THR A 279 -28.90 -3.36 -3.81
CA THR A 279 -29.74 -2.41 -3.06
C THR A 279 -29.01 -1.08 -2.90
N ALA A 280 -27.77 -1.09 -2.39
CA ALA A 280 -26.96 0.11 -2.21
C ALA A 280 -26.73 0.85 -3.55
N PHE A 281 -26.44 0.11 -4.62
CA PHE A 281 -26.30 0.69 -5.96
C PHE A 281 -27.55 1.42 -6.43
N ALA A 282 -28.75 0.86 -6.19
CA ALA A 282 -29.99 1.50 -6.57
C ALA A 282 -30.23 2.80 -5.78
N GLU A 283 -29.93 2.80 -4.48
CA GLU A 283 -30.03 3.97 -3.59
C GLU A 283 -29.05 5.08 -4.00
N ILE A 284 -27.76 4.73 -4.17
CA ILE A 284 -26.71 5.66 -4.57
C ILE A 284 -27.02 6.26 -5.95
N ARG A 285 -27.41 5.42 -6.92
CA ARG A 285 -27.80 5.90 -8.26
C ARG A 285 -28.96 6.89 -8.22
N ASN A 286 -29.95 6.68 -7.33
CA ASN A 286 -31.03 7.63 -7.15
C ASN A 286 -30.53 8.96 -6.59
N GLN A 287 -29.66 8.94 -5.59
CA GLN A 287 -29.03 10.14 -5.03
C GLN A 287 -28.19 10.87 -6.10
N MET A 288 -27.40 10.14 -6.90
CA MET A 288 -26.65 10.71 -8.02
C MET A 288 -27.55 11.44 -9.02
N ASN A 289 -28.72 10.86 -9.38
CA ASN A 289 -29.66 11.51 -10.28
C ASN A 289 -30.26 12.79 -9.68
N ILE A 290 -30.55 12.80 -8.37
CA ILE A 290 -31.06 14.02 -7.70
C ILE A 290 -29.98 15.12 -7.74
N THR A 291 -28.74 14.79 -7.33
CA THR A 291 -27.63 15.75 -7.33
C THR A 291 -27.30 16.24 -8.73
N ALA A 292 -27.28 15.34 -9.72
CA ALA A 292 -27.06 15.69 -11.12
C ALA A 292 -28.12 16.66 -11.65
N GLY A 293 -29.39 16.44 -11.29
CA GLY A 293 -30.49 17.36 -11.66
C GLY A 293 -30.34 18.78 -11.06
N LEU A 294 -29.74 18.89 -9.87
CA LEU A 294 -29.39 20.18 -9.26
C LEU A 294 -28.24 20.85 -10.02
N ILE A 295 -27.17 20.13 -10.30
CA ILE A 295 -26.00 20.61 -11.07
C ILE A 295 -26.42 21.05 -12.48
N ALA A 296 -27.23 20.24 -13.18
CA ALA A 296 -27.70 20.55 -14.53
C ALA A 296 -28.49 21.85 -14.56
N ARG A 297 -29.36 22.09 -13.59
CA ARG A 297 -30.10 23.34 -13.46
C ARG A 297 -29.19 24.53 -13.18
N GLU A 298 -28.23 24.37 -12.27
CA GLU A 298 -27.31 25.45 -11.92
C GLU A 298 -26.41 25.85 -13.09
N ARG A 299 -25.95 24.87 -13.88
CA ARG A 299 -24.97 25.05 -14.98
C ARG A 299 -25.61 25.15 -16.37
N GLY A 300 -26.90 24.93 -16.48
CA GLY A 300 -27.62 24.95 -17.77
C GLY A 300 -27.31 23.77 -18.67
N PHE A 301 -27.01 22.57 -18.10
CA PHE A 301 -26.81 21.38 -18.90
C PHE A 301 -28.15 20.86 -19.46
N ALA A 302 -28.14 20.44 -20.73
CA ALA A 302 -29.35 19.99 -21.42
C ALA A 302 -29.89 18.66 -20.92
N ASP A 303 -28.98 17.72 -20.56
CA ASP A 303 -29.31 16.38 -20.04
C ASP A 303 -29.00 16.33 -18.51
N PRO A 304 -30.04 16.17 -17.64
CA PRO A 304 -29.87 16.12 -16.20
C PRO A 304 -29.47 14.75 -15.67
N GLY A 305 -29.33 13.71 -16.54
CA GLY A 305 -28.90 12.36 -16.13
C GLY A 305 -27.48 12.36 -15.58
N TYR A 306 -27.26 11.62 -14.49
CA TYR A 306 -25.97 11.67 -13.78
C TYR A 306 -24.77 11.37 -14.67
N GLN A 307 -24.90 10.41 -15.60
CA GLN A 307 -23.81 10.07 -16.54
C GLN A 307 -23.48 11.22 -17.50
N ALA A 308 -24.50 11.95 -17.96
CA ALA A 308 -24.31 13.09 -18.84
C ALA A 308 -23.68 14.28 -18.08
N VAL A 309 -24.16 14.56 -16.89
CA VAL A 309 -23.63 15.63 -16.01
C VAL A 309 -22.15 15.35 -15.68
N ILE A 310 -21.79 14.13 -15.28
CA ILE A 310 -20.39 13.76 -15.00
C ILE A 310 -19.52 13.94 -16.25
N ARG A 311 -19.99 13.51 -17.43
CA ARG A 311 -19.25 13.73 -18.69
C ARG A 311 -19.02 15.21 -19.00
N GLU A 312 -20.02 16.06 -18.75
CA GLU A 312 -19.86 17.51 -18.95
C GLU A 312 -18.87 18.12 -17.96
N MET A 313 -18.92 17.70 -16.69
CA MET A 313 -17.99 18.16 -15.66
C MET A 313 -16.54 17.73 -15.96
N LYS A 314 -16.34 16.50 -16.40
CA LYS A 314 -15.02 15.96 -16.78
C LYS A 314 -14.39 16.67 -17.98
N LYS A 315 -15.14 17.41 -18.79
CA LYS A 315 -14.55 18.24 -19.86
C LYS A 315 -13.69 19.39 -19.32
N GLN A 316 -13.91 19.79 -18.07
CA GLN A 316 -13.16 20.86 -17.40
C GLN A 316 -11.96 20.29 -16.64
N GLN A 317 -11.02 19.72 -17.38
CA GLN A 317 -9.79 19.19 -16.82
C GLN A 317 -8.87 20.30 -16.31
N ILE A 318 -8.23 20.06 -15.17
CA ILE A 318 -7.22 20.95 -14.59
C ILE A 318 -5.86 20.65 -15.26
N PRO A 319 -5.13 21.69 -15.69
CA PRO A 319 -3.77 21.51 -16.21
C PRO A 319 -2.89 20.77 -15.22
N HIS A 320 -2.01 19.87 -15.72
CA HIS A 320 -1.17 19.00 -14.90
C HIS A 320 -0.34 19.76 -13.85
N ASP A 321 0.19 20.92 -14.20
CA ASP A 321 0.96 21.79 -13.32
C ASP A 321 0.14 22.44 -12.21
N GLN A 322 -1.20 22.44 -12.31
CA GLN A 322 -2.13 23.01 -11.34
C GLN A 322 -2.79 21.93 -10.43
N VAL A 323 -2.71 20.65 -10.79
CA VAL A 323 -3.35 19.54 -10.03
C VAL A 323 -2.89 19.55 -8.57
N MET A 324 -1.60 19.70 -8.33
CA MET A 324 -1.05 19.73 -6.96
C MET A 324 -1.63 20.92 -6.15
N SER A 325 -1.78 22.07 -6.76
CA SER A 325 -2.34 23.26 -6.09
C SER A 325 -3.80 23.05 -5.74
N LEU A 326 -4.57 22.43 -6.64
CA LEU A 326 -5.98 22.08 -6.41
C LEU A 326 -6.13 21.17 -5.19
N TYR A 327 -5.41 20.07 -5.15
CA TYR A 327 -5.53 19.11 -4.04
C TYR A 327 -5.07 19.68 -2.70
N ARG A 328 -4.05 20.54 -2.68
CA ARG A 328 -3.65 21.26 -1.46
C ARG A 328 -4.71 22.25 -0.99
N GLU A 329 -5.37 22.94 -1.92
CA GLU A 329 -6.48 23.83 -1.60
C GLU A 329 -7.65 23.03 -1.00
N ARG A 330 -8.03 21.90 -1.60
CA ARG A 330 -9.10 21.03 -1.10
C ARG A 330 -8.78 20.49 0.29
N LEU A 331 -7.56 20.04 0.53
CA LEU A 331 -7.14 19.62 1.86
C LEU A 331 -7.33 20.74 2.89
N GLY A 332 -6.94 21.98 2.55
CA GLY A 332 -7.13 23.13 3.44
C GLY A 332 -8.60 23.40 3.75
N GLN A 333 -9.48 23.31 2.76
CA GLN A 333 -10.92 23.50 2.90
C GLN A 333 -11.56 22.38 3.75
N ILE A 334 -11.20 21.12 3.50
CA ILE A 334 -11.65 19.97 4.27
C ILE A 334 -11.19 20.09 5.74
N GLU A 335 -9.92 20.39 6.00
CA GLU A 335 -9.43 20.59 7.35
C GLU A 335 -10.12 21.76 8.09
N ALA A 336 -10.46 22.83 7.37
CA ALA A 336 -11.24 23.95 7.94
C ALA A 336 -12.64 23.50 8.33
N ALA A 337 -13.32 22.73 7.48
CA ALA A 337 -14.64 22.16 7.78
C ALA A 337 -14.57 21.23 9.00
N ILE A 338 -13.60 20.30 9.03
CA ILE A 338 -13.39 19.38 10.15
C ILE A 338 -13.21 20.14 11.48
N ARG A 339 -12.43 21.23 11.51
CA ARG A 339 -12.22 22.04 12.71
C ARG A 339 -13.46 22.82 13.11
N THR A 340 -14.14 23.43 12.14
CA THR A 340 -15.35 24.24 12.35
C THR A 340 -16.47 23.41 12.94
N HIS A 341 -16.71 22.26 12.36
CA HIS A 341 -17.82 21.36 12.75
C HIS A 341 -17.41 20.32 13.80
N ARG A 342 -16.15 20.27 14.22
CA ARG A 342 -15.60 19.36 15.24
C ARG A 342 -15.84 17.88 14.91
N ILE A 343 -15.69 17.53 13.64
CA ILE A 343 -15.97 16.17 13.13
C ILE A 343 -14.99 15.17 13.79
N VAL A 344 -13.69 15.46 13.70
CA VAL A 344 -12.61 14.65 14.29
C VAL A 344 -11.44 15.55 14.71
N SER A 345 -10.62 15.12 15.67
CA SER A 345 -9.41 15.86 16.04
C SER A 345 -8.31 15.69 15.00
N LEU A 346 -7.77 16.80 14.52
CA LEU A 346 -6.64 16.83 13.59
C LEU A 346 -5.33 17.05 14.35
N PRO A 347 -4.22 16.45 13.92
CA PRO A 347 -2.89 16.79 14.42
C PRO A 347 -2.45 18.19 13.94
N ASP A 348 -1.53 18.82 14.67
CA ASP A 348 -1.00 20.15 14.29
C ASP A 348 -0.11 20.10 13.05
N ARG A 349 0.48 18.94 12.75
CA ARG A 349 1.31 18.73 11.56
C ARG A 349 0.47 18.75 10.27
N LYS A 350 1.09 19.19 9.20
CA LYS A 350 0.47 19.17 7.85
C LYS A 350 0.49 17.74 7.28
N ALA A 351 -0.56 17.38 6.57
CA ALA A 351 -0.54 16.19 5.69
C ALA A 351 0.36 16.47 4.47
N VAL A 352 1.00 15.42 3.97
CA VAL A 352 1.89 15.49 2.79
C VAL A 352 1.12 15.03 1.57
N ILE A 353 1.12 15.86 0.52
CA ILE A 353 0.62 15.50 -0.80
C ILE A 353 1.77 15.65 -1.80
N ARG A 354 2.01 14.65 -2.63
CA ARG A 354 3.02 14.70 -3.69
C ARG A 354 2.55 14.05 -5.00
N LEU A 355 3.23 14.36 -6.10
CA LEU A 355 3.02 13.65 -7.35
C LEU A 355 3.78 12.32 -7.37
N ALA A 356 3.20 11.33 -8.02
CA ALA A 356 3.87 10.08 -8.34
C ALA A 356 4.90 10.28 -9.46
N SER A 357 5.99 9.51 -9.42
CA SER A 357 6.90 9.35 -10.57
C SER A 357 6.23 8.48 -11.66
N GLU A 358 6.80 8.46 -12.88
CA GLU A 358 6.30 7.58 -13.94
C GLU A 358 6.30 6.10 -13.55
N ALA A 359 7.33 5.64 -12.85
CA ALA A 359 7.42 4.27 -12.39
C ALA A 359 6.41 3.96 -11.26
N GLU A 360 6.12 4.93 -10.37
CA GLU A 360 5.03 4.79 -9.40
C GLU A 360 3.67 4.73 -10.10
N ASN A 361 3.43 5.57 -11.10
CA ASN A 361 2.21 5.52 -11.92
C ASN A 361 2.04 4.17 -12.64
N ALA A 362 3.13 3.56 -13.13
CA ALA A 362 3.09 2.24 -13.74
C ALA A 362 2.75 1.15 -12.72
N GLN A 363 3.34 1.21 -11.54
CA GLN A 363 3.10 0.22 -10.48
C GLN A 363 1.71 0.36 -9.84
N GLN A 364 1.27 1.59 -9.61
CA GLN A 364 -0.03 1.90 -8.99
C GLN A 364 -0.64 3.14 -9.65
N PRO A 365 -1.50 2.95 -10.66
CA PRO A 365 -2.00 4.05 -11.48
C PRO A 365 -3.09 4.91 -10.81
N ALA A 366 -3.71 4.44 -9.72
CA ALA A 366 -4.69 5.21 -8.96
C ALA A 366 -4.03 6.10 -7.88
N PRO A 367 -4.56 7.29 -7.57
CA PRO A 367 -4.17 8.02 -6.38
C PRO A 367 -4.29 7.14 -5.14
N HIS A 368 -3.35 7.29 -4.21
CA HIS A 368 -3.31 6.42 -3.03
C HIS A 368 -2.57 7.05 -1.86
N MET A 369 -2.83 6.57 -0.66
CA MET A 369 -2.04 6.87 0.50
C MET A 369 -0.85 5.90 0.60
N ASN A 370 0.37 6.42 0.61
CA ASN A 370 1.59 5.67 0.87
C ASN A 370 1.82 5.62 2.39
N PRO A 371 1.59 4.46 3.06
CA PRO A 371 1.62 4.39 4.51
C PRO A 371 3.03 4.63 5.07
N PRO A 372 3.13 5.10 6.32
CA PRO A 372 4.39 5.13 7.03
C PRO A 372 4.78 3.73 7.49
N ARG A 373 6.02 3.53 7.93
CA ARG A 373 6.40 2.29 8.60
C ARG A 373 5.57 2.11 9.87
N LEU A 374 5.01 0.93 10.03
CA LEU A 374 4.19 0.59 11.20
C LEU A 374 5.02 0.07 12.38
N ILE A 375 6.27 -0.35 12.13
CA ILE A 375 7.22 -0.86 13.13
C ILE A 375 8.48 0.00 13.07
N GLY A 376 9.03 0.35 14.23
CA GLY A 376 10.25 1.17 14.30
C GLY A 376 10.10 2.55 13.63
N ASN A 377 8.88 3.11 13.63
CA ASN A 377 8.60 4.44 13.12
C ASN A 377 9.39 5.48 13.92
N THR A 378 10.09 6.39 13.24
CA THR A 378 10.91 7.44 13.84
C THR A 378 10.35 8.85 13.63
N GLY A 379 9.05 8.94 13.28
CA GLY A 379 8.35 10.20 13.07
C GLY A 379 7.89 10.40 11.62
N GLU A 380 8.00 9.37 10.78
CA GLU A 380 7.43 9.40 9.44
C GLU A 380 5.92 9.18 9.46
N TYR A 381 5.22 9.87 8.55
CA TYR A 381 3.77 9.81 8.37
C TYR A 381 3.42 9.36 6.95
N GLY A 382 2.14 9.07 6.73
CA GLY A 382 1.60 8.77 5.42
C GLY A 382 1.74 9.93 4.44
N GLU A 383 1.75 9.61 3.16
CA GLU A 383 1.78 10.59 2.06
C GLU A 383 0.61 10.30 1.12
N PHE A 384 -0.17 11.30 0.79
CA PHE A 384 -1.13 11.20 -0.31
C PHE A 384 -0.36 11.35 -1.64
N VAL A 385 -0.34 10.29 -2.43
CA VAL A 385 0.36 10.23 -3.72
C VAL A 385 -0.64 10.42 -4.84
N LEU A 386 -0.48 11.51 -5.60
CA LEU A 386 -1.30 11.82 -6.76
C LEU A 386 -0.69 11.22 -8.01
N THR A 387 -1.44 10.37 -8.67
CA THR A 387 -1.11 9.83 -10.00
C THR A 387 -1.71 10.71 -11.08
N THR A 388 -1.04 10.83 -12.22
CA THR A 388 -1.44 11.74 -13.30
C THR A 388 -1.69 11.04 -14.63
N GLY A 389 -1.66 9.72 -14.61
CA GLY A 389 -1.89 8.87 -15.79
C GLY A 389 -0.91 7.70 -15.84
N MET A 390 -1.15 6.79 -16.78
CA MET A 390 -0.23 5.69 -17.05
C MET A 390 0.92 6.17 -17.95
N PRO A 391 2.11 5.53 -17.87
CA PRO A 391 3.15 5.72 -18.87
C PRO A 391 2.61 5.48 -20.29
N PRO A 392 3.23 6.08 -21.32
CA PRO A 392 2.86 5.80 -22.69
C PRO A 392 2.93 4.29 -22.98
N ASP A 393 1.93 3.77 -23.68
CA ASP A 393 1.96 2.40 -24.17
C ASP A 393 3.07 2.25 -25.26
N PRO A 394 3.40 1.04 -25.72
CA PRO A 394 4.40 0.83 -26.76
C PRO A 394 4.13 1.55 -28.08
N THR A 395 2.90 2.06 -28.30
CA THR A 395 2.54 2.89 -29.46
C THR A 395 2.71 4.39 -29.22
N GLY A 396 3.14 4.78 -28.00
CA GLY A 396 3.29 6.17 -27.58
C GLY A 396 1.99 6.83 -27.13
N LYS A 397 0.88 6.08 -26.99
CA LYS A 397 -0.39 6.60 -26.50
C LYS A 397 -0.34 6.72 -24.97
N VAL A 398 -0.54 7.93 -24.47
CA VAL A 398 -0.65 8.22 -23.06
C VAL A 398 -2.13 8.05 -22.64
N LEU A 399 -2.41 7.14 -21.72
CA LEU A 399 -3.68 7.08 -21.02
C LEU A 399 -3.63 8.04 -19.84
N ARG A 400 -4.30 9.18 -19.98
CA ARG A 400 -4.54 10.09 -18.86
C ARG A 400 -5.83 9.69 -18.19
N PHE A 401 -5.82 9.62 -16.87
CA PHE A 401 -7.03 9.44 -16.10
C PHE A 401 -7.72 10.80 -15.95
N ASP A 402 -8.85 10.97 -16.63
CA ASP A 402 -9.66 12.17 -16.51
C ASP A 402 -10.51 12.18 -15.23
N ASP A 403 -10.46 11.10 -14.45
CA ASP A 403 -11.16 10.94 -13.17
C ASP A 403 -10.55 11.76 -12.03
N PHE A 404 -9.24 12.09 -12.08
CA PHE A 404 -8.52 12.67 -10.95
C PHE A 404 -8.09 14.12 -11.15
N SER A 405 -8.28 14.68 -12.34
CA SER A 405 -7.78 16.00 -12.71
C SER A 405 -8.91 17.02 -13.00
N HIS A 406 -9.98 16.97 -12.21
CA HIS A 406 -11.06 17.97 -12.25
C HIS A 406 -11.51 18.36 -10.82
N GLN A 407 -12.24 19.48 -10.72
CA GLN A 407 -12.60 20.11 -9.45
C GLN A 407 -13.37 19.19 -8.49
N GLY A 408 -14.33 18.41 -9.00
CA GLY A 408 -15.18 17.56 -8.17
C GLY A 408 -14.44 16.40 -7.53
N ALA A 409 -13.64 15.65 -8.31
CA ALA A 409 -12.91 14.49 -7.80
C ALA A 409 -11.90 14.85 -6.71
N ALA A 410 -11.36 16.08 -6.74
CA ALA A 410 -10.37 16.50 -5.74
C ALA A 410 -10.96 16.57 -4.32
N TRP A 411 -12.27 16.70 -4.15
CA TRP A 411 -12.91 16.66 -2.84
C TRP A 411 -12.89 15.26 -2.26
N THR A 412 -13.55 14.33 -2.92
CA THR A 412 -13.72 12.96 -2.41
C THR A 412 -12.39 12.25 -2.24
N LEU A 413 -11.47 12.33 -3.22
CA LEU A 413 -10.15 11.71 -3.11
C LEU A 413 -9.30 12.31 -1.98
N THR A 414 -9.41 13.61 -1.71
CA THR A 414 -8.69 14.22 -0.58
C THR A 414 -9.28 13.77 0.75
N ALA A 415 -10.61 13.62 0.84
CA ALA A 415 -11.27 13.09 2.02
C ALA A 415 -10.88 11.63 2.28
N HIS A 416 -10.79 10.81 1.23
CA HIS A 416 -10.43 9.40 1.29
C HIS A 416 -8.94 9.17 1.65
N GLU A 417 -8.05 9.70 0.82
CA GLU A 417 -6.61 9.40 0.90
C GLU A 417 -5.87 10.24 1.96
N ALA A 418 -6.33 11.50 2.17
CA ALA A 418 -5.70 12.37 3.13
C ALA A 418 -6.50 12.45 4.43
N ARG A 419 -7.36 13.49 4.59
CA ARG A 419 -8.08 13.78 5.84
C ARG A 419 -9.56 14.00 5.59
N PRO A 420 -10.42 13.39 6.42
CA PRO A 420 -10.14 12.55 7.60
C PRO A 420 -9.78 11.09 7.30
N GLY A 421 -9.53 10.71 6.04
CA GLY A 421 -9.33 9.35 5.56
C GLY A 421 -8.03 8.68 5.99
N HIS A 422 -7.37 7.99 5.06
CA HIS A 422 -6.26 7.06 5.34
C HIS A 422 -5.06 7.72 6.03
N GLU A 423 -4.65 8.91 5.62
CA GLU A 423 -3.50 9.58 6.25
C GLU A 423 -3.76 9.78 7.76
N LEU A 424 -4.96 10.25 8.12
CA LEU A 424 -5.31 10.43 9.52
C LEU A 424 -5.48 9.10 10.25
N GLN A 425 -6.07 8.07 9.61
CA GLN A 425 -6.24 6.73 10.17
C GLN A 425 -4.90 6.14 10.61
N PHE A 426 -3.93 6.08 9.71
CA PHE A 426 -2.61 5.51 9.99
C PHE A 426 -1.78 6.38 10.95
N ALA A 427 -1.89 7.70 10.84
CA ALA A 427 -1.26 8.60 11.79
C ALA A 427 -1.76 8.36 13.22
N LYS A 428 -3.06 8.19 13.40
CA LYS A 428 -3.65 7.91 14.72
C LYS A 428 -3.25 6.55 15.28
N MET A 429 -3.09 5.54 14.43
CA MET A 429 -2.55 4.24 14.86
C MET A 429 -1.15 4.39 15.45
N ILE A 430 -0.28 5.17 14.82
CA ILE A 430 1.10 5.42 15.27
C ILE A 430 1.09 6.28 16.54
N GLU A 431 0.37 7.40 16.54
CA GLU A 431 0.29 8.34 17.68
C GLU A 431 -0.33 7.71 18.92
N ALA A 432 -1.32 6.84 18.77
CA ALA A 432 -1.97 6.14 19.87
C ALA A 432 -1.12 4.97 20.42
N GLY A 433 -0.10 4.52 19.69
CA GLY A 433 0.75 3.41 20.11
C GLY A 433 0.00 2.09 20.17
N VAL A 434 -0.74 1.73 19.13
CA VAL A 434 -1.42 0.42 19.06
C VAL A 434 -0.39 -0.71 18.97
N SER A 435 -0.77 -1.90 19.46
CA SER A 435 0.11 -3.07 19.40
C SER A 435 0.39 -3.50 17.94
N THR A 436 1.54 -4.14 17.73
CA THR A 436 1.92 -4.74 16.43
C THR A 436 0.88 -5.75 15.94
N ALA A 437 0.25 -6.51 16.85
CA ALA A 437 -0.83 -7.42 16.49
C ALA A 437 -1.96 -6.67 15.77
N ARG A 438 -2.38 -5.53 16.30
CA ARG A 438 -3.47 -4.70 15.72
C ARG A 438 -3.03 -3.94 14.48
N ALA A 439 -1.83 -3.35 14.49
CA ALA A 439 -1.35 -2.53 13.37
C ALA A 439 -1.03 -3.34 12.12
N VAL A 440 -0.51 -4.58 12.27
CA VAL A 440 0.03 -5.39 11.17
C VAL A 440 -0.79 -6.63 10.88
N PHE A 441 -1.27 -7.32 11.93
CA PHE A 441 -1.90 -8.64 11.77
C PHE A 441 -3.43 -8.61 11.80
N ALA A 442 -4.05 -7.54 12.34
CA ALA A 442 -5.50 -7.32 12.24
C ALA A 442 -5.90 -6.52 10.99
N PHE A 443 -4.97 -6.28 10.06
CA PHE A 443 -5.26 -5.55 8.83
C PHE A 443 -6.25 -6.30 7.96
N ASN A 444 -7.33 -5.62 7.55
CA ASN A 444 -8.23 -6.10 6.52
C ASN A 444 -8.77 -4.93 5.68
N SER A 445 -9.07 -5.21 4.40
CA SER A 445 -9.50 -4.18 3.45
C SER A 445 -10.85 -3.56 3.82
N VAL A 446 -11.80 -4.34 4.38
CA VAL A 446 -13.11 -3.79 4.77
C VAL A 446 -12.97 -2.70 5.83
N ASN A 447 -12.05 -2.86 6.79
CA ASN A 447 -11.80 -1.84 7.79
C ASN A 447 -11.09 -0.62 7.20
N VAL A 448 -10.06 -0.83 6.39
CA VAL A 448 -9.24 0.26 5.85
C VAL A 448 -10.03 1.07 4.83
N GLU A 449 -10.56 0.42 3.79
CA GLU A 449 -11.33 1.08 2.74
C GLU A 449 -12.68 1.60 3.25
N GLY A 450 -13.31 0.85 4.18
CA GLY A 450 -14.51 1.29 4.85
C GLY A 450 -14.33 2.60 5.63
N TRP A 451 -13.16 2.82 6.23
CA TRP A 451 -12.83 4.12 6.85
C TRP A 451 -12.70 5.23 5.80
N GLY A 452 -12.04 4.95 4.66
CA GLY A 452 -11.95 5.89 3.54
C GLY A 452 -13.32 6.32 3.04
N LEU A 453 -14.19 5.36 2.71
CA LEU A 453 -15.57 5.61 2.27
C LEU A 453 -16.43 6.30 3.33
N TYR A 454 -16.29 5.93 4.61
CA TYR A 454 -16.95 6.62 5.72
C TYR A 454 -16.50 8.09 5.80
N SER A 455 -15.20 8.35 5.62
CA SER A 455 -14.65 9.69 5.60
C SER A 455 -15.22 10.55 4.47
N GLU A 456 -15.41 9.98 3.29
CA GLU A 456 -16.08 10.65 2.17
C GLU A 456 -17.54 10.98 2.51
N ALA A 457 -18.29 10.03 3.06
CA ALA A 457 -19.68 10.20 3.44
C ALA A 457 -19.85 11.30 4.51
N GLU A 458 -18.98 11.33 5.52
CA GLU A 458 -19.00 12.36 6.56
C GLU A 458 -18.64 13.76 6.01
N MET A 459 -17.81 13.84 4.98
CA MET A 459 -17.43 15.12 4.39
C MET A 459 -18.41 15.63 3.35
N GLN A 460 -19.25 14.76 2.78
CA GLN A 460 -20.14 15.08 1.65
C GLN A 460 -21.04 16.31 1.88
N GLU A 461 -21.60 16.49 3.08
CA GLU A 461 -22.46 17.62 3.39
C GLU A 461 -21.74 18.98 3.40
N TYR A 462 -20.40 18.99 3.52
CA TYR A 462 -19.55 20.18 3.53
C TYR A 462 -18.93 20.48 2.16
N GLU A 463 -19.21 19.64 1.17
CA GLU A 463 -18.72 19.76 -0.19
C GLU A 463 -19.74 20.46 -1.10
N PRO A 464 -19.29 21.18 -2.16
CA PRO A 464 -20.19 21.65 -3.19
C PRO A 464 -20.83 20.47 -3.96
N LEU A 465 -21.92 20.71 -4.69
CA LEU A 465 -22.61 19.66 -5.45
C LEU A 465 -21.66 18.85 -6.36
N ASP A 466 -20.63 19.51 -6.90
CA ASP A 466 -19.60 18.86 -7.71
C ASP A 466 -18.83 17.77 -6.92
N GLY A 467 -18.47 18.06 -5.69
CA GLY A 467 -17.82 17.07 -4.80
C GLY A 467 -18.81 15.97 -4.44
N GLN A 468 -20.02 16.32 -4.03
CA GLN A 468 -21.04 15.36 -3.60
C GLN A 468 -21.37 14.30 -4.66
N ILE A 469 -21.44 14.66 -5.95
CA ILE A 469 -21.74 13.68 -7.00
C ILE A 469 -20.58 12.71 -7.23
N PHE A 470 -19.33 13.15 -7.03
CA PHE A 470 -18.15 12.26 -7.16
C PHE A 470 -17.94 11.40 -5.92
N ALA A 471 -18.30 11.87 -4.73
CA ALA A 471 -18.36 11.04 -3.53
C ALA A 471 -19.38 9.89 -3.66
N LEU A 472 -20.51 10.14 -4.31
CA LEU A 472 -21.50 9.10 -4.63
C LEU A 472 -21.06 8.16 -5.75
N GLN A 473 -20.18 8.62 -6.66
CA GLN A 473 -19.63 7.79 -7.74
C GLN A 473 -18.56 6.82 -7.23
N HIS A 474 -17.73 7.25 -6.28
CA HIS A 474 -16.62 6.47 -5.71
C HIS A 474 -17.11 5.36 -4.79
#